data_8c6ebe3ae2908904805f57f11f0b2806
#
_entry.id   8c6ebe3ae2908904805f57f11f0b2806
#
_cell.length_a   1.000
_cell.length_b   1.000
_cell.length_c   1.000
_cell.angle_alpha   90.00
_cell.angle_beta   90.00
_cell.angle_gamma   90.00
#
_symmetry.space_group_name_H-M   'P 1'
#
loop_
_entity.id
_entity.type
_entity.pdbx_description
1 polymer ?
#
loop_
_entity_poly.entity_id
_entity_poly.type
_entity_poly.pdbx_seq_one_letter_code
_entity_poly.pdbx_strand_id
1 'polypeptide(L)'
;VGGLLPVAASGVKGLMPAKIAPFLLNIDAANKYIEISLSTVYNAEIYNITIYRSGYVCLYQCAIMPYNPNDSKVKYIGVSVPYSKFYVDKENAKIYIDFSSMSTGSVCISPIGINNGIKSVQLKSSININEAIEITPTSGN
;
A
#
# COMPACT_ATOMS: atom_id res chain seq x y z
N VAL A 1 -23.17 -15.84 23.58
CA VAL A 1 -22.74 -15.70 23.89
C VAL A 1 -21.67 -14.67 24.27
N GLY A 2 -21.98 -13.95 25.25
CA GLY A 2 -21.04 -13.16 26.00
C GLY A 2 -20.30 -12.06 25.28
N GLY A 3 -20.70 -11.63 24.14
CA GLY A 3 -20.07 -10.53 23.45
C GLY A 3 -18.75 -10.86 22.76
N LEU A 4 -18.34 -12.12 22.69
CA LEU A 4 -17.20 -12.51 21.89
C LEU A 4 -17.57 -12.51 20.42
N LEU A 5 -16.82 -11.72 19.63
CA LEU A 5 -16.97 -11.73 18.18
C LEU A 5 -16.00 -12.74 17.58
N PRO A 6 -16.48 -13.62 16.69
CA PRO A 6 -15.61 -14.59 16.06
C PRO A 6 -14.64 -13.91 15.11
N VAL A 7 -13.45 -14.49 14.99
CA VAL A 7 -12.52 -14.16 13.92
C VAL A 7 -13.08 -14.67 12.60
N ALA A 8 -12.89 -13.94 11.53
CA ALA A 8 -13.33 -14.34 10.20
C ALA A 8 -12.68 -15.68 9.81
N ALA A 9 -13.50 -16.60 9.32
CA ALA A 9 -13.07 -17.90 8.87
C ALA A 9 -13.95 -18.34 7.69
N SER A 10 -13.53 -19.40 7.01
CA SER A 10 -14.29 -19.92 5.87
C SER A 10 -15.72 -20.28 6.28
N GLY A 11 -16.69 -19.67 5.61
CA GLY A 11 -18.11 -19.90 5.87
C GLY A 11 -18.65 -19.27 7.15
N VAL A 12 -17.84 -18.53 7.89
CA VAL A 12 -18.24 -17.91 9.16
C VAL A 12 -17.97 -16.40 9.09
N LYS A 13 -18.98 -15.62 9.40
CA LYS A 13 -18.80 -14.17 9.56
C LYS A 13 -18.04 -13.88 10.84
N GLY A 14 -17.08 -12.97 10.75
CA GLY A 14 -16.29 -12.56 11.90
C GLY A 14 -15.54 -11.28 11.63
N LEU A 15 -14.74 -10.84 12.60
CA LEU A 15 -13.90 -9.67 12.48
C LEU A 15 -12.52 -10.06 11.95
N MET A 16 -12.09 -9.36 10.94
CA MET A 16 -10.73 -9.51 10.42
C MET A 16 -9.75 -8.89 11.42
N PRO A 17 -8.65 -9.59 11.78
CA PRO A 17 -7.62 -8.98 12.62
C PRO A 17 -7.08 -7.68 12.00
N ALA A 18 -6.85 -6.68 12.82
CA ALA A 18 -6.40 -5.36 12.36
C ALA A 18 -5.11 -5.41 11.53
N LYS A 19 -4.22 -6.37 11.82
CA LYS A 19 -2.94 -6.52 11.11
C LYS A 19 -3.09 -6.91 9.64
N ILE A 20 -4.21 -7.51 9.26
CA ILE A 20 -4.46 -7.96 7.88
C ILE A 20 -5.66 -7.27 7.25
N ALA A 21 -6.28 -6.33 7.97
CA ALA A 21 -7.39 -5.57 7.44
C ALA A 21 -6.94 -4.66 6.28
N PRO A 22 -7.70 -4.58 5.19
CA PRO A 22 -7.35 -3.69 4.09
C PRO A 22 -7.56 -2.22 4.47
N PHE A 23 -6.79 -1.34 3.83
CA PHE A 23 -6.95 0.10 3.92
C PHE A 23 -7.62 0.60 2.65
N LEU A 24 -8.75 1.29 2.80
CA LEU A 24 -9.50 1.87 1.69
C LEU A 24 -9.29 3.37 1.69
N LEU A 25 -8.84 3.92 0.57
CA LEU A 25 -8.48 5.32 0.44
C LEU A 25 -9.06 5.88 -0.87
N ASN A 26 -9.46 7.14 -0.85
CA ASN A 26 -9.94 7.83 -2.04
C ASN A 26 -8.98 8.94 -2.41
N ILE A 27 -8.36 8.81 -3.57
CA ILE A 27 -7.49 9.84 -4.14
C ILE A 27 -8.36 10.93 -4.73
N ASP A 28 -8.05 12.18 -4.45
CA ASP A 28 -8.74 13.34 -5.00
C ASP A 28 -7.74 14.42 -5.45
N ALA A 29 -8.25 15.55 -5.89
CA ALA A 29 -7.41 16.64 -6.40
C ALA A 29 -6.45 17.20 -5.34
N ALA A 30 -6.84 17.15 -4.07
CA ALA A 30 -6.06 17.71 -2.97
C ALA A 30 -5.08 16.70 -2.36
N ASN A 31 -5.41 15.40 -2.38
CA ASN A 31 -4.65 14.36 -1.70
C ASN A 31 -4.36 13.22 -2.67
N LYS A 32 -3.17 13.26 -3.29
CA LYS A 32 -2.74 12.31 -4.33
C LYS A 32 -1.61 11.42 -3.91
N TYR A 33 -1.18 11.53 -2.68
CA TYR A 33 -0.07 10.75 -2.15
C TYR A 33 -0.55 9.90 -0.99
N ILE A 34 0.02 8.71 -0.86
CA ILE A 34 -0.22 7.83 0.27
C ILE A 34 1.07 7.70 1.05
N GLU A 35 0.98 7.91 2.36
CA GLU A 35 2.07 7.69 3.29
C GLU A 35 1.76 6.47 4.14
N ILE A 36 2.63 5.47 4.06
CA ILE A 36 2.60 4.29 4.93
C ILE A 36 3.68 4.46 5.97
N SER A 37 3.29 4.57 7.23
CA SER A 37 4.23 4.64 8.35
C SER A 37 4.48 3.24 8.91
N LEU A 38 5.74 2.90 9.12
CA LEU A 38 6.17 1.58 9.57
C LEU A 38 6.65 1.61 11.01
N SER A 39 6.44 0.51 11.72
CA SER A 39 6.96 0.35 13.09
C SER A 39 8.45 0.02 13.10
N THR A 40 8.95 -0.57 12.03
CA THR A 40 10.36 -0.93 11.85
C THR A 40 10.67 -1.03 10.37
N VAL A 41 11.94 -0.82 10.01
CA VAL A 41 12.42 -1.01 8.64
C VAL A 41 13.00 -2.40 8.39
N TYR A 42 13.12 -3.21 9.42
CA TYR A 42 13.80 -4.52 9.33
C TYR A 42 12.91 -5.65 8.82
N ASN A 43 11.61 -5.42 8.74
CA ASN A 43 10.67 -6.41 8.21
C ASN A 43 10.43 -6.18 6.73
N ALA A 44 10.29 -7.26 5.98
CA ALA A 44 9.77 -7.18 4.62
C ALA A 44 8.27 -6.89 4.65
N GLU A 45 7.84 -5.97 3.83
CA GLU A 45 6.44 -5.59 3.73
C GLU A 45 5.89 -6.10 2.40
N ILE A 46 4.80 -6.84 2.46
CA ILE A 46 4.16 -7.41 1.28
C ILE A 46 2.73 -6.92 1.21
N TYR A 47 2.38 -6.32 0.08
CA TYR A 47 1.03 -5.79 -0.15
C TYR A 47 0.50 -6.15 -1.52
N ASN A 48 -0.82 -6.24 -1.61
CA ASN A 48 -1.55 -6.04 -2.86
C ASN A 48 -2.21 -4.67 -2.80
N ILE A 49 -2.00 -3.88 -3.84
CA ILE A 49 -2.61 -2.56 -3.95
C ILE A 49 -3.47 -2.56 -5.19
N THR A 50 -4.78 -2.51 -4.99
CA THR A 50 -5.75 -2.48 -6.07
C THR A 50 -6.22 -1.05 -6.26
N ILE A 51 -6.19 -0.58 -7.49
CA ILE A 51 -6.61 0.76 -7.85
C ILE A 51 -7.84 0.65 -8.72
N TYR A 52 -8.89 1.36 -8.31
CA TYR A 52 -10.14 1.46 -9.05
C TYR A 52 -10.32 2.87 -9.57
N ARG A 53 -10.57 2.98 -10.84
CA ARG A 53 -10.97 4.23 -11.47
C ARG A 53 -11.94 3.89 -12.58
N SER A 54 -12.86 4.82 -12.86
CA SER A 54 -13.75 4.65 -14.00
C SER A 54 -12.96 4.33 -15.26
N GLY A 55 -13.19 3.16 -15.83
CA GLY A 55 -12.54 2.73 -17.05
C GLY A 55 -11.37 1.77 -16.91
N TYR A 56 -10.78 1.60 -15.73
CA TYR A 56 -9.74 0.58 -15.55
C TYR A 56 -9.48 0.20 -14.10
N VAL A 57 -8.90 -0.98 -13.96
CA VAL A 57 -8.46 -1.58 -12.71
C VAL A 57 -6.99 -1.94 -12.85
N CYS A 58 -6.21 -1.67 -11.83
CA CYS A 58 -4.79 -2.02 -11.79
C CYS A 58 -4.47 -2.65 -10.43
N LEU A 59 -3.73 -3.74 -10.46
CA LEU A 59 -3.20 -4.40 -9.27
C LEU A 59 -1.69 -4.23 -9.21
N TYR A 60 -1.19 -3.68 -8.12
CA TYR A 60 0.23 -3.73 -7.79
C TYR A 60 0.49 -4.83 -6.77
N GLN A 61 1.48 -5.65 -7.05
CA GLN A 61 2.03 -6.61 -6.11
C GLN A 61 3.37 -6.08 -5.63
N CYS A 62 3.47 -5.82 -4.34
CA CYS A 62 4.62 -5.15 -3.75
C CYS A 62 5.33 -6.08 -2.78
N ALA A 63 6.64 -6.26 -2.98
CA ALA A 63 7.53 -6.88 -2.02
C ALA A 63 8.61 -5.85 -1.71
N ILE A 64 8.51 -5.21 -0.56
CA ILE A 64 9.34 -4.07 -0.19
C ILE A 64 10.17 -4.42 1.04
N MET A 65 11.48 -4.23 0.92
CA MET A 65 12.43 -4.34 2.01
C MET A 65 12.91 -2.95 2.39
N PRO A 66 12.31 -2.31 3.39
CA PRO A 66 12.64 -0.92 3.70
C PRO A 66 14.10 -0.71 4.11
N TYR A 67 14.68 -1.67 4.82
CA TYR A 67 16.09 -1.60 5.22
C TYR A 67 17.04 -1.65 4.03
N ASN A 68 16.69 -2.41 3.00
CA ASN A 68 17.47 -2.52 1.76
C ASN A 68 16.56 -2.34 0.53
N PRO A 69 16.21 -1.10 0.19
CA PRO A 69 15.24 -0.83 -0.87
C PRO A 69 15.62 -1.40 -2.23
N ASN A 70 16.92 -1.61 -2.48
CA ASN A 70 17.37 -2.18 -3.76
C ASN A 70 16.90 -3.62 -3.98
N ASP A 71 16.55 -4.33 -2.91
CA ASP A 71 15.99 -5.68 -3.00
C ASP A 71 14.46 -5.69 -3.18
N SER A 72 13.87 -4.51 -3.23
CA SER A 72 12.42 -4.36 -3.34
C SER A 72 11.95 -4.49 -4.78
N LYS A 73 10.75 -5.04 -4.96
CA LYS A 73 10.09 -5.21 -6.26
C LYS A 73 8.63 -4.77 -6.18
N VAL A 74 8.20 -4.07 -7.20
CA VAL A 74 6.79 -3.74 -7.41
C VAL A 74 6.43 -4.14 -8.84
N LYS A 75 5.41 -4.98 -8.98
CA LYS A 75 4.88 -5.39 -10.28
C LYS A 75 3.45 -4.92 -10.43
N TYR A 76 3.05 -4.55 -11.64
CA TYR A 76 1.66 -4.23 -11.92
C TYR A 76 1.04 -5.23 -12.87
N ILE A 77 -0.24 -5.50 -12.67
CA ILE A 77 -1.06 -6.40 -13.50
C ILE A 77 -2.29 -5.61 -13.95
N GLY A 78 -2.65 -5.76 -15.20
CA GLY A 78 -3.73 -5.01 -15.82
C GLY A 78 -3.23 -3.71 -16.44
N VAL A 79 -4.06 -2.70 -16.44
CA VAL A 79 -3.69 -1.39 -16.97
C VAL A 79 -2.99 -0.60 -15.87
N SER A 80 -1.71 -0.34 -16.06
CA SER A 80 -0.96 0.49 -15.12
C SER A 80 -1.55 1.89 -15.02
N VAL A 81 -1.62 2.42 -13.82
CA VAL A 81 -1.80 3.86 -13.65
C VAL A 81 -0.51 4.51 -14.12
N PRO A 82 -0.53 5.28 -15.21
CA PRO A 82 0.69 5.88 -15.75
C PRO A 82 1.41 6.69 -14.65
N TYR A 83 2.71 6.48 -14.58
CA TYR A 83 3.60 7.28 -13.72
C TYR A 83 3.37 7.15 -12.22
N SER A 84 2.68 6.12 -11.74
CA SER A 84 2.67 5.81 -10.30
C SER A 84 4.07 5.44 -9.86
N LYS A 85 4.51 6.03 -8.75
CA LYS A 85 5.86 5.85 -8.22
C LYS A 85 5.81 5.44 -6.77
N PHE A 86 6.73 4.57 -6.38
CA PHE A 86 6.88 4.10 -5.01
C PHE A 86 8.22 4.59 -4.47
N TYR A 87 8.22 5.06 -3.24
CA TYR A 87 9.42 5.57 -2.58
C TYR A 87 9.55 4.93 -1.20
N VAL A 88 10.76 4.57 -0.85
CA VAL A 88 11.08 4.05 0.48
C VAL A 88 12.01 5.02 1.19
N ASP A 89 11.55 5.54 2.32
CA ASP A 89 12.33 6.38 3.22
C ASP A 89 12.73 5.54 4.42
N LYS A 90 13.93 5.00 4.37
CA LYS A 90 14.48 4.15 5.41
C LYS A 90 14.67 4.91 6.72
N GLU A 91 15.15 6.13 6.65
CA GLU A 91 15.47 6.93 7.85
C GLU A 91 14.22 7.26 8.68
N ASN A 92 13.11 7.52 8.01
CA ASN A 92 11.85 7.86 8.67
C ASN A 92 10.87 6.70 8.77
N ALA A 93 11.28 5.50 8.31
CA ALA A 93 10.44 4.30 8.30
C ALA A 93 9.10 4.54 7.61
N LYS A 94 9.16 5.02 6.36
CA LYS A 94 7.97 5.35 5.58
C LYS A 94 8.09 4.83 4.16
N ILE A 95 6.92 4.48 3.62
CA ILE A 95 6.76 4.18 2.19
C ILE A 95 5.76 5.19 1.64
N TYR A 96 6.12 5.81 0.53
CA TYR A 96 5.24 6.76 -0.15
C TYR A 96 4.83 6.21 -1.49
N ILE A 97 3.57 6.46 -1.85
CA ILE A 97 3.05 6.13 -3.17
C ILE A 97 2.53 7.41 -3.80
N ASP A 98 3.06 7.72 -4.97
CA ASP A 98 2.69 8.91 -5.74
C ASP A 98 1.65 8.53 -6.79
N PHE A 99 0.42 8.97 -6.58
CA PHE A 99 -0.67 8.84 -7.53
C PHE A 99 -1.04 10.18 -8.17
N SER A 100 -0.10 11.11 -8.24
CA SER A 100 -0.36 12.47 -8.76
C SER A 100 -0.79 12.48 -10.23
N SER A 101 -0.54 11.40 -10.97
CA SER A 101 -1.05 11.23 -12.33
C SER A 101 -2.53 10.89 -12.40
N MET A 102 -3.15 10.50 -11.28
CA MET A 102 -4.59 10.26 -11.21
C MET A 102 -5.34 11.53 -10.84
N SER A 103 -6.49 11.74 -11.44
CA SER A 103 -7.38 12.83 -11.03
C SER A 103 -8.20 12.45 -9.80
N THR A 104 -8.79 11.25 -9.84
CA THR A 104 -9.55 10.65 -8.73
C THR A 104 -9.45 9.15 -8.85
N GLY A 105 -9.67 8.44 -7.76
CA GLY A 105 -9.72 7.00 -7.77
C GLY A 105 -9.78 6.43 -6.36
N SER A 106 -10.16 5.17 -6.26
CA SER A 106 -10.15 4.43 -5.01
C SER A 106 -8.97 3.48 -4.99
N VAL A 107 -8.31 3.40 -3.86
CA VAL A 107 -7.14 2.54 -3.65
C VAL A 107 -7.40 1.64 -2.46
N CYS A 108 -7.17 0.35 -2.64
CA CYS A 108 -7.23 -0.64 -1.57
C CYS A 108 -5.83 -1.19 -1.34
N ILE A 109 -5.32 -1.07 -0.13
CA ILE A 109 -4.03 -1.64 0.26
C ILE A 109 -4.30 -2.82 1.18
N SER A 110 -3.96 -4.02 0.72
CA SER A 110 -4.15 -5.26 1.47
C SER A 110 -2.80 -5.79 1.90
N PRO A 111 -2.44 -5.66 3.18
CA PRO A 111 -1.24 -6.30 3.72
C PRO A 111 -1.36 -7.82 3.63
N ILE A 112 -0.26 -8.50 3.32
CA ILE A 112 -0.21 -9.95 3.24
C ILE A 112 0.73 -10.46 4.32
N GLY A 113 0.25 -11.43 5.11
CA GLY A 113 1.02 -11.98 6.22
C GLY A 113 0.66 -11.35 7.55
N ILE A 114 1.17 -11.96 8.61
CA ILE A 114 0.81 -11.62 10.00
C ILE A 114 1.76 -10.61 10.63
N ASN A 115 2.89 -10.34 10.01
CA ASN A 115 3.93 -9.47 10.56
C ASN A 115 4.13 -8.24 9.65
N ASN A 116 3.04 -7.64 9.19
CA ASN A 116 3.21 -6.35 8.56
C ASN A 116 3.57 -5.32 9.64
N GLY A 117 4.52 -4.47 9.34
CA GLY A 117 4.97 -3.42 10.23
C GLY A 117 4.22 -2.11 10.06
N ILE A 118 3.03 -2.13 9.48
CA ILE A 118 2.28 -0.90 9.23
C ILE A 118 1.73 -0.33 10.52
N LYS A 119 2.10 0.91 10.82
CA LYS A 119 1.51 1.68 11.92
C LYS A 119 0.29 2.45 11.46
N SER A 120 0.38 3.08 10.29
CA SER A 120 -0.70 3.88 9.74
C SER A 120 -0.56 4.03 8.23
N VAL A 121 -1.69 4.28 7.58
CA VAL A 121 -1.77 4.63 6.17
C VAL A 121 -2.59 5.90 6.06
N GLN A 122 -2.04 6.92 5.44
CA GLN A 122 -2.67 8.24 5.35
C GLN A 122 -2.58 8.80 3.94
N LEU A 123 -3.61 9.55 3.56
CA LEU A 123 -3.56 10.40 2.37
C LEU A 123 -2.82 11.69 2.70
N LYS A 124 -2.02 12.16 1.75
CA LYS A 124 -1.23 13.39 1.89
C LYS A 124 -1.39 14.26 0.65
N SER A 125 -1.32 15.57 0.86
CA SER A 125 -1.27 16.55 -0.23
C SER A 125 0.14 16.71 -0.79
N SER A 126 1.15 16.36 -0.02
CA SER A 126 2.55 16.40 -0.41
C SER A 126 3.36 15.38 0.37
N ILE A 127 4.53 15.01 -0.17
CA ILE A 127 5.46 14.10 0.47
C ILE A 127 6.88 14.65 0.35
N ASN A 128 7.73 14.30 1.32
CA ASN A 128 9.16 14.60 1.28
C ASN A 128 9.91 13.34 0.83
N ILE A 129 10.46 13.36 -0.37
CA ILE A 129 11.19 12.25 -0.96
C ILE A 129 12.70 12.47 -1.00
N ASN A 130 13.23 13.50 -0.33
CA ASN A 130 14.66 13.86 -0.42
C ASN A 130 15.58 12.71 -0.03
N GLU A 131 15.21 11.95 1.01
CA GLU A 131 16.00 10.81 1.50
C GLU A 131 15.42 9.46 1.02
N ALA A 132 14.40 9.48 0.18
CA ALA A 132 13.72 8.28 -0.25
C ALA A 132 14.34 7.70 -1.53
N ILE A 133 14.28 6.38 -1.64
CA ILE A 133 14.72 5.65 -2.81
C ILE A 133 13.49 5.26 -3.63
N GLU A 134 13.50 5.61 -4.91
CA GLU A 134 12.42 5.28 -5.83
C GLU A 134 12.49 3.81 -6.24
N ILE A 135 11.31 3.15 -6.23
CA ILE A 135 11.12 1.82 -6.80
C ILE A 135 10.17 1.98 -7.98
N THR A 136 10.68 1.70 -9.17
CA THR A 136 9.87 1.79 -10.39
C THR A 136 9.08 0.52 -10.60
N PRO A 137 7.74 0.59 -10.70
CA PRO A 137 6.93 -0.59 -11.01
C PRO A 137 7.28 -1.18 -12.37
N THR A 138 7.30 -2.50 -12.45
CA THR A 138 7.54 -3.24 -13.70
C THR A 138 6.30 -4.06 -14.05
N SER A 139 6.15 -4.37 -15.36
CA SER A 139 5.01 -5.15 -15.81
C SER A 139 5.08 -6.58 -15.27
N GLY A 140 3.96 -7.06 -14.73
CA GLY A 140 3.75 -8.46 -14.37
C GLY A 140 2.81 -9.18 -15.35
N ASN A 141 2.43 -8.51 -16.43
CA ASN A 141 1.54 -9.09 -17.45
C ASN A 141 2.26 -10.15 -18.31
#